data_514d4c29518fd31f4f05a4d9f0021323
#
_entry.id   514d4c29518fd31f4f05a4d9f0021323
#
_cell.length_a   1.000
_cell.length_b   1.000
_cell.length_c   1.000
_cell.angle_alpha   90.00
_cell.angle_beta   90.00
_cell.angle_gamma   90.00
#
_symmetry.space_group_name_H-M   'P 1'
#
loop_
_entity.id
_entity.type
_entity.pdbx_description
1 polymer ?
#
loop_
_entity_poly.entity_id
_entity_poly.type
_entity_poly.pdbx_seq_one_letter_code
_entity_poly.pdbx_strand_id
1 'polypeptide(L)'
;ENLHQLELVILLLAVVLVLTTAAQKLVVPYPILLVIGGLILGLIPGLPTVTLSPDLVFLVFLPPILCAAAYFTSWREFRENIRPISLLAVGLVLATTAAVAAVARAVLPGLGWAEAIVLGAIVSPPDAVSATAIGRRLHIPRRVVTILEGESLVNDATALVLYRAAVGVAVGGSFVLGDTLLQFVLAAVGGVAIGIVVGKVTRWALCATTDSFTQIAITLLAPYLAWVLGEVTHASAVLACVAGGLHLRQHFSAAVAPVTRLQARAVWDLLIFILNGFIFILIGLQLGTLRAAIPAGRFGSLMLAGAAVSLTAIVVRLAWVPAAAALPRLMSAAIRARDPMPPWSHIFVTAWTGMRGIVTLAAALALPVTTGSGTPFPFRAELILISFAVILATLVLQGLSLTPIIRALHLEKDRGLEREEMLARERAASAALGRLDGLTGEDALRVEHVERLRI
;
A
#
# COMPACT_ATOMS: atom_id res chain seq x y z
N GLU A 1 -2.03 -28.12 20.58
CA GLU A 1 -2.46 -27.12 19.59
C GLU A 1 -1.52 -25.89 19.54
N ASN A 2 -1.21 -25.28 20.69
CA ASN A 2 -0.34 -24.09 20.74
C ASN A 2 1.11 -24.36 20.29
N LEU A 3 1.66 -25.55 20.54
CA LEU A 3 3.04 -25.90 20.13
C LEU A 3 3.15 -26.01 18.62
N HIS A 4 2.17 -26.64 17.95
CA HIS A 4 2.12 -26.75 16.49
C HIS A 4 1.92 -25.41 15.79
N GLN A 5 1.20 -24.47 16.40
CA GLN A 5 1.07 -23.11 15.87
C GLN A 5 2.40 -22.36 15.95
N LEU A 6 3.15 -22.51 17.03
CA LEU A 6 4.47 -21.90 17.17
C LEU A 6 5.48 -22.48 16.18
N GLU A 7 5.51 -23.81 16.03
CA GLU A 7 6.35 -24.49 15.03
C GLU A 7 6.06 -24.00 13.61
N LEU A 8 4.78 -23.84 13.29
CA LEU A 8 4.36 -23.30 11.99
C LEU A 8 4.83 -21.86 11.77
N VAL A 9 4.70 -20.97 12.77
CA VAL A 9 5.16 -19.58 12.68
C VAL A 9 6.69 -19.53 12.48
N ILE A 10 7.44 -20.34 13.23
CA ILE A 10 8.90 -20.42 13.07
C ILE A 10 9.27 -20.94 11.67
N LEU A 11 8.60 -21.99 11.21
CA LEU A 11 8.82 -22.54 9.87
C LEU A 11 8.54 -21.50 8.79
N LEU A 12 7.41 -20.80 8.86
CA LEU A 12 7.06 -19.76 7.90
C LEU A 12 8.07 -18.61 7.91
N LEU A 13 8.54 -18.19 9.10
CA LEU A 13 9.57 -17.16 9.21
C LEU A 13 10.88 -17.62 8.56
N ALA A 14 11.31 -18.86 8.79
CA ALA A 14 12.51 -19.42 8.17
C ALA A 14 12.36 -19.47 6.63
N VAL A 15 11.21 -19.91 6.13
CA VAL A 15 10.91 -19.92 4.69
C VAL A 15 10.93 -18.50 4.11
N VAL A 16 10.34 -17.52 4.80
CA VAL A 16 10.36 -16.11 4.39
C VAL A 16 11.80 -15.62 4.25
N LEU A 17 12.68 -15.90 5.22
CA LEU A 17 14.09 -15.51 5.19
C LEU A 17 14.84 -16.17 4.02
N VAL A 18 14.65 -17.46 3.80
CA VAL A 18 15.27 -18.21 2.70
C VAL A 18 14.81 -17.67 1.35
N LEU A 19 13.49 -17.53 1.15
CA LEU A 19 12.93 -17.05 -0.12
C LEU A 19 13.31 -15.59 -0.39
N THR A 20 13.36 -14.74 0.62
CA THR A 20 13.79 -13.35 0.47
C THR A 20 15.28 -13.28 0.09
N THR A 21 16.12 -14.11 0.69
CA THR A 21 17.54 -14.20 0.32
C THR A 21 17.70 -14.72 -1.12
N ALA A 22 16.93 -15.72 -1.52
CA ALA A 22 16.88 -16.21 -2.89
C ALA A 22 16.41 -15.12 -3.88
N ALA A 23 15.40 -14.35 -3.51
CA ALA A 23 14.88 -13.24 -4.31
C ALA A 23 15.94 -12.17 -4.59
N GLN A 24 16.81 -11.90 -3.60
CA GLN A 24 17.93 -10.97 -3.78
C GLN A 24 18.95 -11.46 -4.80
N LYS A 25 19.27 -12.77 -4.78
CA LYS A 25 20.21 -13.38 -5.72
C LYS A 25 19.64 -13.50 -7.14
N LEU A 26 18.34 -13.78 -7.27
CA LEU A 26 17.65 -13.91 -8.56
C LEU A 26 17.24 -12.57 -9.17
N VAL A 27 17.44 -11.46 -8.44
CA VAL A 27 17.00 -10.12 -8.87
C VAL A 27 15.48 -10.05 -9.14
N VAL A 28 14.71 -10.88 -8.44
CA VAL A 28 13.23 -10.92 -8.50
C VAL A 28 12.67 -10.20 -7.28
N PRO A 29 11.51 -9.51 -7.39
CA PRO A 29 10.84 -8.95 -6.22
C PRO A 29 10.47 -10.03 -5.22
N TYR A 30 10.87 -9.85 -3.96
CA TYR A 30 10.62 -10.85 -2.91
C TYR A 30 9.13 -11.19 -2.70
N PRO A 31 8.15 -10.26 -2.88
CA PRO A 31 6.74 -10.61 -2.74
C PRO A 31 6.29 -11.72 -3.69
N ILE A 32 6.80 -11.73 -4.92
CA ILE A 32 6.45 -12.74 -5.92
C ILE A 32 6.94 -14.12 -5.50
N LEU A 33 8.22 -14.21 -5.08
CA LEU A 33 8.80 -15.48 -4.62
C LEU A 33 8.11 -16.00 -3.36
N LEU A 34 7.69 -15.12 -2.47
CA LEU A 34 6.94 -15.50 -1.27
C LEU A 34 5.55 -16.04 -1.61
N VAL A 35 4.82 -15.40 -2.52
CA VAL A 35 3.51 -15.89 -2.98
C VAL A 35 3.66 -17.24 -3.69
N ILE A 36 4.64 -17.39 -4.58
CA ILE A 36 4.91 -18.67 -5.27
C ILE A 36 5.34 -19.75 -4.26
N GLY A 37 6.22 -19.43 -3.32
CA GLY A 37 6.63 -20.34 -2.26
C GLY A 37 5.48 -20.76 -1.36
N GLY A 38 4.62 -19.83 -0.96
CA GLY A 38 3.38 -20.11 -0.23
C GLY A 38 2.41 -20.98 -1.03
N LEU A 39 2.29 -20.76 -2.34
CA LEU A 39 1.50 -21.56 -3.26
C LEU A 39 1.99 -23.01 -3.29
N ILE A 40 3.30 -23.21 -3.44
CA ILE A 40 3.93 -24.55 -3.46
C ILE A 40 3.68 -25.24 -2.12
N LEU A 41 3.91 -24.53 -0.99
CA LEU A 41 3.66 -25.08 0.34
C LEU A 41 2.19 -25.43 0.55
N GLY A 42 1.25 -24.60 0.10
CA GLY A 42 -0.19 -24.86 0.21
C GLY A 42 -0.71 -26.03 -0.62
N LEU A 43 0.10 -26.53 -1.58
CA LEU A 43 -0.21 -27.72 -2.37
C LEU A 43 0.37 -29.03 -1.78
N ILE A 44 1.23 -28.94 -0.75
CA ILE A 44 1.83 -30.13 -0.10
C ILE A 44 0.79 -30.78 0.82
N PRO A 45 0.42 -32.06 0.59
CA PRO A 45 -0.49 -32.77 1.47
C PRO A 45 0.11 -32.94 2.87
N GLY A 46 -0.72 -32.73 3.92
CA GLY A 46 -0.30 -32.96 5.32
C GLY A 46 0.24 -31.71 6.04
N LEU A 47 0.43 -30.58 5.35
CA LEU A 47 0.68 -29.31 6.06
C LEU A 47 -0.61 -28.79 6.69
N PRO A 48 -0.53 -28.23 7.92
CA PRO A 48 -1.70 -27.62 8.56
C PRO A 48 -2.26 -26.49 7.69
N THR A 49 -3.58 -26.49 7.51
CA THR A 49 -4.27 -25.41 6.78
C THR A 49 -4.24 -24.14 7.60
N VAL A 50 -3.57 -23.12 7.10
CA VAL A 50 -3.55 -21.79 7.73
C VAL A 50 -4.76 -21.01 7.21
N THR A 51 -5.76 -20.83 8.06
CA THR A 51 -6.89 -19.96 7.75
C THR A 51 -6.55 -18.53 8.14
N LEU A 52 -6.48 -17.65 7.16
CA LEU A 52 -6.36 -16.20 7.38
C LEU A 52 -7.74 -15.67 7.77
N SER A 53 -7.87 -15.23 9.02
CA SER A 53 -9.04 -14.43 9.40
C SER A 53 -8.90 -13.01 8.83
N PRO A 54 -9.97 -12.43 8.27
CA PRO A 54 -9.94 -11.03 7.81
C PRO A 54 -9.53 -10.06 8.92
N ASP A 55 -10.03 -10.29 10.13
CA ASP A 55 -9.75 -9.46 11.31
C ASP A 55 -8.25 -9.39 11.62
N LEU A 56 -7.55 -10.51 11.50
CA LEU A 56 -6.10 -10.56 11.69
C LEU A 56 -5.38 -9.70 10.65
N VAL A 57 -5.80 -9.76 9.39
CA VAL A 57 -5.20 -8.95 8.32
C VAL A 57 -5.48 -7.46 8.55
N PHE A 58 -6.73 -7.10 8.81
CA PHE A 58 -7.11 -5.70 9.02
C PHE A 58 -6.53 -5.10 10.29
N LEU A 59 -6.47 -5.87 11.39
CA LEU A 59 -6.05 -5.33 12.68
C LEU A 59 -4.53 -5.41 12.90
N VAL A 60 -3.88 -6.50 12.45
CA VAL A 60 -2.46 -6.71 12.75
C VAL A 60 -1.55 -6.19 11.64
N PHE A 61 -1.91 -6.40 10.37
CA PHE A 61 -1.02 -6.10 9.25
C PHE A 61 -1.24 -4.71 8.65
N LEU A 62 -2.51 -4.31 8.38
CA LEU A 62 -2.77 -3.06 7.67
C LEU A 62 -2.35 -1.79 8.43
N PRO A 63 -2.66 -1.61 9.73
CA PRO A 63 -2.37 -0.35 10.41
C PRO A 63 -0.90 0.04 10.36
N PRO A 64 0.07 -0.83 10.73
CA PRO A 64 1.48 -0.47 10.67
C PRO A 64 1.98 -0.29 9.24
N ILE A 65 1.52 -1.10 8.27
CA ILE A 65 1.94 -0.99 6.86
C ILE A 65 1.51 0.35 6.28
N LEU A 66 0.24 0.74 6.47
CA LEU A 66 -0.31 2.00 5.97
C LEU A 66 0.33 3.22 6.64
N CYS A 67 0.51 3.16 7.97
CA CYS A 67 1.15 4.25 8.70
C CYS A 67 2.63 4.42 8.29
N ALA A 68 3.37 3.33 8.14
CA ALA A 68 4.75 3.37 7.67
C ALA A 68 4.84 3.91 6.23
N ALA A 69 3.97 3.46 5.31
CA ALA A 69 3.92 3.97 3.95
C ALA A 69 3.67 5.49 3.94
N ALA A 70 2.71 5.97 4.74
CA ALA A 70 2.43 7.39 4.90
C ALA A 70 3.59 8.17 5.54
N TYR A 71 4.24 7.59 6.55
CA TYR A 71 5.38 8.21 7.23
C TYR A 71 6.59 8.38 6.30
N PHE A 72 6.84 7.43 5.41
CA PHE A 72 7.96 7.50 4.45
C PHE A 72 7.66 8.38 3.23
N THR A 73 6.39 8.72 3.00
CA THR A 73 5.97 9.61 1.90
C THR A 73 6.24 11.07 2.26
N SER A 74 6.83 11.82 1.33
CA SER A 74 7.04 13.27 1.48
C SER A 74 5.74 14.04 1.30
N TRP A 75 5.25 14.71 2.36
CA TRP A 75 4.04 15.54 2.28
C TRP A 75 4.11 16.61 1.19
N ARG A 76 5.27 17.25 1.00
CA ARG A 76 5.47 18.25 -0.04
C ARG A 76 5.22 17.64 -1.42
N GLU A 77 5.87 16.51 -1.71
CA GLU A 77 5.73 15.85 -3.00
C GLU A 77 4.32 15.26 -3.21
N PHE A 78 3.71 14.71 -2.15
CA PHE A 78 2.33 14.26 -2.18
C PHE A 78 1.39 15.43 -2.57
N ARG A 79 1.53 16.59 -1.92
CA ARG A 79 0.72 17.77 -2.21
C ARG A 79 0.96 18.33 -3.62
N GLU A 80 2.19 18.33 -4.10
CA GLU A 80 2.53 18.76 -5.46
C GLU A 80 1.92 17.83 -6.52
N ASN A 81 1.74 16.53 -6.19
CA ASN A 81 1.16 15.53 -7.08
C ASN A 81 -0.29 15.12 -6.68
N ILE A 82 -0.98 15.92 -5.86
CA ILE A 82 -2.34 15.59 -5.37
C ILE A 82 -3.33 15.33 -6.52
N ARG A 83 -3.21 16.07 -7.64
CA ARG A 83 -4.09 15.90 -8.80
C ARG A 83 -3.94 14.53 -9.46
N PRO A 84 -2.76 14.08 -9.95
CA PRO A 84 -2.63 12.75 -10.48
C PRO A 84 -2.96 11.67 -9.44
N ILE A 85 -2.57 11.83 -8.18
CA ILE A 85 -2.90 10.91 -7.09
C ILE A 85 -4.41 10.76 -6.95
N SER A 86 -5.18 11.85 -6.87
CA SER A 86 -6.65 11.79 -6.73
C SER A 86 -7.34 11.18 -7.95
N LEU A 87 -6.87 11.46 -9.17
CA LEU A 87 -7.41 10.88 -10.38
C LEU A 87 -7.20 9.36 -10.45
N LEU A 88 -6.09 8.87 -9.90
CA LEU A 88 -5.81 7.43 -9.82
C LEU A 88 -6.51 6.80 -8.60
N ALA A 89 -6.42 7.40 -7.43
CA ALA A 89 -6.96 6.82 -6.21
C ALA A 89 -8.50 6.82 -6.14
N VAL A 90 -9.16 7.72 -6.84
CA VAL A 90 -10.63 7.78 -6.89
C VAL A 90 -11.14 7.40 -8.28
N GLY A 91 -10.71 8.12 -9.31
CA GLY A 91 -11.22 7.94 -10.66
C GLY A 91 -10.94 6.56 -11.24
N LEU A 92 -9.70 6.08 -11.13
CA LEU A 92 -9.33 4.74 -11.61
C LEU A 92 -10.01 3.64 -10.81
N VAL A 93 -10.15 3.81 -9.47
CA VAL A 93 -10.86 2.84 -8.62
C VAL A 93 -12.31 2.69 -9.09
N LEU A 94 -13.02 3.80 -9.31
CA LEU A 94 -14.39 3.79 -9.83
C LEU A 94 -14.48 3.16 -11.22
N ALA A 95 -13.61 3.55 -12.14
CA ALA A 95 -13.58 3.01 -13.51
C ALA A 95 -13.27 1.51 -13.52
N THR A 96 -12.30 1.06 -12.71
CA THR A 96 -11.96 -0.37 -12.60
C THR A 96 -13.12 -1.15 -11.98
N THR A 97 -13.74 -0.63 -10.91
CA THR A 97 -14.90 -1.27 -10.27
C THR A 97 -16.04 -1.46 -11.28
N ALA A 98 -16.39 -0.42 -12.05
CA ALA A 98 -17.45 -0.50 -13.04
C ALA A 98 -17.13 -1.48 -14.18
N ALA A 99 -15.92 -1.43 -14.72
CA ALA A 99 -15.50 -2.31 -15.81
C ALA A 99 -15.43 -3.78 -15.37
N VAL A 100 -14.84 -4.04 -14.18
CA VAL A 100 -14.79 -5.39 -13.61
C VAL A 100 -16.18 -5.91 -13.31
N ALA A 101 -17.07 -5.10 -12.76
CA ALA A 101 -18.44 -5.51 -12.51
C ALA A 101 -19.18 -5.92 -13.80
N ALA A 102 -19.02 -5.14 -14.87
CA ALA A 102 -19.60 -5.46 -16.18
C ALA A 102 -19.05 -6.78 -16.74
N VAL A 103 -17.73 -6.98 -16.70
CA VAL A 103 -17.09 -8.21 -17.20
C VAL A 103 -17.44 -9.41 -16.31
N ALA A 104 -17.44 -9.25 -14.99
CA ALA A 104 -17.79 -10.33 -14.06
C ALA A 104 -19.21 -10.85 -14.31
N ARG A 105 -20.18 -9.97 -14.54
CA ARG A 105 -21.53 -10.37 -14.93
C ARG A 105 -21.63 -11.08 -16.27
N ALA A 106 -20.79 -10.68 -17.24
CA ALA A 106 -20.76 -11.33 -18.54
C ALA A 106 -20.18 -12.75 -18.48
N VAL A 107 -19.18 -13.00 -17.58
CA VAL A 107 -18.49 -14.30 -17.49
C VAL A 107 -19.04 -15.22 -16.39
N LEU A 108 -19.84 -14.70 -15.46
CA LEU A 108 -20.47 -15.45 -14.37
C LEU A 108 -22.01 -15.35 -14.47
N PRO A 109 -22.66 -16.30 -15.14
CA PRO A 109 -24.12 -16.30 -15.25
C PRO A 109 -24.81 -16.33 -13.89
N GLY A 110 -25.79 -15.47 -13.71
CA GLY A 110 -26.53 -15.36 -12.45
C GLY A 110 -25.94 -14.43 -11.39
N LEU A 111 -24.74 -13.85 -11.63
CA LEU A 111 -24.15 -12.85 -10.72
C LEU A 111 -24.96 -11.55 -10.74
N GLY A 112 -25.41 -11.08 -9.57
CA GLY A 112 -26.10 -9.79 -9.40
C GLY A 112 -25.16 -8.60 -9.60
N TRP A 113 -25.76 -7.40 -9.78
CA TRP A 113 -24.94 -6.17 -9.89
C TRP A 113 -24.23 -5.84 -8.58
N ALA A 114 -24.85 -6.09 -7.44
CA ALA A 114 -24.26 -5.80 -6.14
C ALA A 114 -22.99 -6.63 -5.92
N GLU A 115 -23.06 -7.94 -6.12
CA GLU A 115 -21.92 -8.86 -5.98
C GLU A 115 -20.83 -8.58 -7.03
N ALA A 116 -21.23 -8.19 -8.24
CA ALA A 116 -20.29 -7.80 -9.29
C ALA A 116 -19.52 -6.51 -8.93
N ILE A 117 -20.20 -5.52 -8.35
CA ILE A 117 -19.58 -4.29 -7.84
C ILE A 117 -18.69 -4.60 -6.63
N VAL A 118 -19.12 -5.52 -5.75
CA VAL A 118 -18.27 -6.02 -4.64
C VAL A 118 -16.95 -6.57 -5.19
N LEU A 119 -16.98 -7.44 -6.19
CA LEU A 119 -15.75 -7.96 -6.82
C LEU A 119 -14.91 -6.83 -7.42
N GLY A 120 -15.55 -5.90 -8.12
CA GLY A 120 -14.88 -4.73 -8.70
C GLY A 120 -14.20 -3.88 -7.64
N ALA A 121 -14.86 -3.60 -6.52
CA ALA A 121 -14.29 -2.85 -5.41
C ALA A 121 -13.12 -3.58 -4.74
N ILE A 122 -13.22 -4.91 -4.57
CA ILE A 122 -12.16 -5.76 -4.02
C ILE A 122 -10.88 -5.70 -4.89
N VAL A 123 -11.00 -5.80 -6.22
CA VAL A 123 -9.84 -5.91 -7.12
C VAL A 123 -9.37 -4.57 -7.67
N SER A 124 -10.09 -3.47 -7.42
CA SER A 124 -9.74 -2.17 -7.98
C SER A 124 -8.46 -1.55 -7.40
N PRO A 125 -8.16 -1.60 -6.07
CA PRO A 125 -7.00 -0.91 -5.53
C PRO A 125 -5.70 -1.66 -5.87
N PRO A 126 -4.73 -1.00 -6.54
CA PRO A 126 -3.40 -1.55 -6.68
C PRO A 126 -2.57 -1.37 -5.40
N ASP A 127 -1.67 -2.32 -5.15
CA ASP A 127 -0.71 -2.31 -4.06
C ASP A 127 0.64 -1.77 -4.53
N ALA A 128 1.12 -0.71 -3.90
CA ALA A 128 2.40 -0.12 -4.23
C ALA A 128 3.61 -0.85 -3.61
N VAL A 129 3.43 -1.73 -2.62
CA VAL A 129 4.54 -2.38 -1.90
C VAL A 129 5.47 -3.11 -2.86
N SER A 130 4.90 -3.95 -3.73
CA SER A 130 5.67 -4.69 -4.74
C SER A 130 6.33 -3.77 -5.77
N ALA A 131 5.63 -2.72 -6.18
CA ALA A 131 6.10 -1.74 -7.16
C ALA A 131 7.26 -0.89 -6.64
N THR A 132 7.14 -0.39 -5.43
CA THR A 132 8.16 0.45 -4.79
C THR A 132 9.41 -0.35 -4.42
N ALA A 133 9.26 -1.62 -4.03
CA ALA A 133 10.39 -2.51 -3.80
C ALA A 133 11.25 -2.69 -5.07
N ILE A 134 10.63 -2.79 -6.25
CA ILE A 134 11.32 -2.83 -7.55
C ILE A 134 11.88 -1.45 -7.89
N GLY A 135 11.07 -0.41 -7.71
CA GLY A 135 11.39 0.96 -8.07
C GLY A 135 12.65 1.50 -7.39
N ARG A 136 12.80 1.21 -6.10
CA ARG A 136 13.99 1.59 -5.32
C ARG A 136 15.28 0.94 -5.83
N ARG A 137 15.21 -0.28 -6.38
CA ARG A 137 16.37 -0.99 -6.95
C ARG A 137 16.73 -0.49 -8.33
N LEU A 138 15.75 -0.09 -9.14
CA LEU A 138 15.93 0.27 -10.55
C LEU A 138 16.02 1.78 -10.79
N HIS A 139 16.06 2.59 -9.72
CA HIS A 139 16.17 4.05 -9.78
C HIS A 139 15.07 4.68 -10.64
N ILE A 140 13.82 4.24 -10.45
CA ILE A 140 12.66 4.86 -11.08
C ILE A 140 12.58 6.34 -10.65
N PRO A 141 12.20 7.25 -11.57
CA PRO A 141 12.06 8.67 -11.24
C PRO A 141 11.17 8.90 -10.02
N ARG A 142 11.64 9.75 -9.11
CA ARG A 142 11.01 10.00 -7.80
C ARG A 142 9.54 10.36 -7.91
N ARG A 143 9.17 11.18 -8.91
CA ARG A 143 7.78 11.56 -9.15
C ARG A 143 6.87 10.36 -9.41
N VAL A 144 7.34 9.36 -10.16
CA VAL A 144 6.56 8.12 -10.40
C VAL A 144 6.35 7.36 -9.10
N VAL A 145 7.41 7.21 -8.29
CA VAL A 145 7.33 6.55 -6.97
C VAL A 145 6.33 7.28 -6.06
N THR A 146 6.42 8.61 -5.97
CA THR A 146 5.52 9.45 -5.16
C THR A 146 4.05 9.30 -5.60
N ILE A 147 3.79 9.25 -6.91
CA ILE A 147 2.43 9.05 -7.44
C ILE A 147 1.92 7.66 -7.06
N LEU A 148 2.72 6.60 -7.22
CA LEU A 148 2.32 5.24 -6.89
C LEU A 148 2.10 5.05 -5.38
N GLU A 149 2.99 5.57 -4.55
CA GLU A 149 2.83 5.55 -3.08
C GLU A 149 1.58 6.35 -2.67
N GLY A 150 1.41 7.56 -3.21
CA GLY A 150 0.25 8.41 -2.91
C GLY A 150 -1.07 7.81 -3.41
N GLU A 151 -1.08 7.18 -4.58
CA GLU A 151 -2.23 6.42 -5.09
C GLU A 151 -2.61 5.32 -4.10
N SER A 152 -1.67 4.47 -3.70
CA SER A 152 -1.92 3.34 -2.81
C SER A 152 -2.41 3.77 -1.41
N LEU A 153 -1.97 4.92 -0.91
CA LEU A 153 -2.44 5.44 0.38
C LEU A 153 -3.92 5.85 0.39
N VAL A 154 -4.47 6.26 -0.75
CA VAL A 154 -5.83 6.82 -0.84
C VAL A 154 -6.81 5.84 -1.51
N ASN A 155 -6.35 5.03 -2.48
CA ASN A 155 -7.20 4.08 -3.21
C ASN A 155 -7.85 3.02 -2.30
N ASP A 156 -7.11 2.55 -1.27
CA ASP A 156 -7.61 1.56 -0.32
C ASP A 156 -8.84 2.09 0.45
N ALA A 157 -8.79 3.37 0.86
CA ALA A 157 -9.94 4.01 1.49
C ALA A 157 -11.13 4.11 0.53
N THR A 158 -10.90 4.50 -0.73
CA THR A 158 -11.95 4.59 -1.75
C THR A 158 -12.57 3.22 -2.03
N ALA A 159 -11.73 2.20 -2.21
CA ALA A 159 -12.16 0.84 -2.49
C ALA A 159 -12.96 0.22 -1.33
N LEU A 160 -12.51 0.40 -0.08
CA LEU A 160 -13.20 -0.13 1.10
C LEU A 160 -14.57 0.54 1.33
N VAL A 161 -14.73 1.81 1.01
CA VAL A 161 -16.04 2.46 1.09
C VAL A 161 -16.99 1.93 0.01
N LEU A 162 -16.51 1.78 -1.23
CA LEU A 162 -17.31 1.15 -2.30
C LEU A 162 -17.66 -0.30 -1.94
N TYR A 163 -16.72 -1.05 -1.39
CA TYR A 163 -16.92 -2.41 -0.91
C TYR A 163 -18.01 -2.48 0.15
N ARG A 164 -17.92 -1.65 1.22
CA ARG A 164 -18.93 -1.61 2.29
C ARG A 164 -20.32 -1.26 1.74
N ALA A 165 -20.41 -0.27 0.85
CA ALA A 165 -21.65 0.11 0.21
C ALA A 165 -22.26 -1.03 -0.64
N ALA A 166 -21.44 -1.67 -1.49
CA ALA A 166 -21.89 -2.76 -2.34
C ALA A 166 -22.27 -4.02 -1.54
N VAL A 167 -21.51 -4.38 -0.50
CA VAL A 167 -21.85 -5.47 0.42
C VAL A 167 -23.17 -5.16 1.14
N GLY A 168 -23.38 -3.94 1.61
CA GLY A 168 -24.64 -3.52 2.24
C GLY A 168 -25.84 -3.78 1.34
N VAL A 169 -25.73 -3.47 0.05
CA VAL A 169 -26.78 -3.78 -0.96
C VAL A 169 -26.93 -5.27 -1.18
N ALA A 170 -25.83 -6.01 -1.31
CA ALA A 170 -25.85 -7.46 -1.54
C ALA A 170 -26.46 -8.24 -0.37
N VAL A 171 -26.37 -7.72 0.85
CA VAL A 171 -26.94 -8.33 2.07
C VAL A 171 -28.43 -8.02 2.25
N GLY A 172 -29.01 -7.17 1.39
CA GLY A 172 -30.44 -6.84 1.40
C GLY A 172 -30.77 -5.38 1.73
N GLY A 173 -29.75 -4.50 1.77
CA GLY A 173 -29.92 -3.06 1.92
C GLY A 173 -30.41 -2.39 0.63
N SER A 174 -30.93 -1.17 0.75
CA SER A 174 -31.26 -0.31 -0.38
C SER A 174 -30.09 0.60 -0.72
N PHE A 175 -29.83 0.79 -2.01
CA PHE A 175 -28.83 1.74 -2.47
C PHE A 175 -29.45 3.12 -2.67
N VAL A 176 -29.00 4.09 -1.88
CA VAL A 176 -29.33 5.50 -2.04
C VAL A 176 -28.05 6.27 -2.28
N LEU A 177 -27.85 6.76 -3.50
CA LEU A 177 -26.61 7.44 -3.90
C LEU A 177 -26.24 8.62 -2.99
N GLY A 178 -27.23 9.42 -2.58
CA GLY A 178 -27.01 10.55 -1.68
C GLY A 178 -26.46 10.14 -0.33
N ASP A 179 -27.03 9.13 0.29
CA ASP A 179 -26.61 8.61 1.59
C ASP A 179 -25.21 7.96 1.49
N THR A 180 -24.97 7.21 0.43
CA THR A 180 -23.65 6.59 0.17
C THR A 180 -22.58 7.65 0.01
N LEU A 181 -22.84 8.71 -0.76
CA LEU A 181 -21.90 9.81 -0.95
C LEU A 181 -21.64 10.58 0.35
N LEU A 182 -22.69 10.86 1.11
CA LEU A 182 -22.56 11.51 2.41
C LEU A 182 -21.75 10.67 3.39
N GLN A 183 -22.02 9.37 3.49
CA GLN A 183 -21.25 8.43 4.31
C GLN A 183 -19.78 8.38 3.88
N PHE A 184 -19.52 8.38 2.56
CA PHE A 184 -18.15 8.44 2.03
C PHE A 184 -17.40 9.69 2.52
N VAL A 185 -18.02 10.87 2.37
CA VAL A 185 -17.42 12.14 2.78
C VAL A 185 -17.21 12.18 4.30
N LEU A 186 -18.20 11.77 5.07
CA LEU A 186 -18.11 11.75 6.53
C LEU A 186 -17.03 10.76 7.02
N ALA A 187 -16.96 9.56 6.42
CA ALA A 187 -15.93 8.60 6.75
C ALA A 187 -14.54 9.11 6.40
N ALA A 188 -14.38 9.77 5.24
CA ALA A 188 -13.10 10.33 4.82
C ALA A 188 -12.65 11.49 5.72
N VAL A 189 -13.52 12.48 5.95
CA VAL A 189 -13.21 13.64 6.79
C VAL A 189 -12.99 13.21 8.25
N GLY A 190 -13.84 12.33 8.77
CA GLY A 190 -13.69 11.76 10.11
C GLY A 190 -12.39 11.01 10.28
N GLY A 191 -12.02 10.16 9.31
CA GLY A 191 -10.75 9.44 9.32
C GLY A 191 -9.54 10.37 9.35
N VAL A 192 -9.51 11.38 8.49
CA VAL A 192 -8.44 12.39 8.48
C VAL A 192 -8.37 13.14 9.81
N ALA A 193 -9.51 13.56 10.37
CA ALA A 193 -9.56 14.26 11.65
C ALA A 193 -9.00 13.40 12.79
N ILE A 194 -9.43 12.13 12.87
CA ILE A 194 -8.92 11.16 13.86
C ILE A 194 -7.41 10.98 13.70
N GLY A 195 -6.92 10.78 12.49
CA GLY A 195 -5.49 10.63 12.21
C GLY A 195 -4.67 11.83 12.68
N ILE A 196 -5.14 13.05 12.42
CA ILE A 196 -4.48 14.28 12.89
C ILE A 196 -4.50 14.34 14.45
N VAL A 197 -5.61 13.99 15.09
CA VAL A 197 -5.70 13.97 16.56
C VAL A 197 -4.73 12.95 17.14
N VAL A 198 -4.74 11.72 16.64
CA VAL A 198 -3.82 10.66 17.08
C VAL A 198 -2.37 11.09 16.83
N GLY A 199 -2.06 11.67 15.66
CA GLY A 199 -0.72 12.20 15.38
C GLY A 199 -0.27 13.29 16.36
N LYS A 200 -1.17 14.19 16.76
CA LYS A 200 -0.87 15.22 17.80
C LYS A 200 -0.66 14.61 19.18
N VAL A 201 -1.50 13.66 19.57
CA VAL A 201 -1.36 12.92 20.84
C VAL A 201 -0.05 12.14 20.87
N THR A 202 0.27 11.44 19.79
CA THR A 202 1.54 10.72 19.64
C THR A 202 2.72 11.66 19.77
N ARG A 203 2.70 12.81 19.07
CA ARG A 203 3.75 13.84 19.20
C ARG A 203 3.89 14.33 20.64
N TRP A 204 2.79 14.64 21.32
CA TRP A 204 2.79 15.06 22.72
C TRP A 204 3.43 14.01 23.61
N ALA A 205 3.04 12.73 23.45
CA ALA A 205 3.60 11.60 24.20
C ALA A 205 5.10 11.42 23.94
N LEU A 206 5.56 11.60 22.69
CA LEU A 206 6.98 11.55 22.34
C LEU A 206 7.81 12.65 23.02
N CYS A 207 7.24 13.86 23.15
CA CYS A 207 7.90 14.96 23.85
C CYS A 207 7.89 14.80 25.39
N ALA A 208 6.99 13.97 25.93
CA ALA A 208 6.88 13.74 27.38
C ALA A 208 7.93 12.75 27.91
N THR A 209 8.65 12.05 27.04
CA THR A 209 9.70 11.09 27.43
C THR A 209 10.98 11.30 26.63
N THR A 210 12.13 11.01 27.24
CA THR A 210 13.46 11.05 26.58
C THR A 210 14.02 9.65 26.31
N ASP A 211 13.37 8.60 26.81
CA ASP A 211 13.79 7.23 26.59
C ASP A 211 13.46 6.76 25.16
N SER A 212 14.49 6.35 24.43
CA SER A 212 14.37 5.95 23.03
C SER A 212 13.46 4.75 22.82
N PHE A 213 13.49 3.75 23.71
CA PHE A 213 12.65 2.56 23.56
C PHE A 213 11.18 2.87 23.79
N THR A 214 10.87 3.68 24.81
CA THR A 214 9.51 4.16 25.07
C THR A 214 9.00 4.99 23.90
N GLN A 215 9.82 5.88 23.34
CA GLN A 215 9.46 6.68 22.15
C GLN A 215 9.17 5.78 20.96
N ILE A 216 9.96 4.76 20.68
CA ILE A 216 9.74 3.81 19.60
C ILE A 216 8.44 3.03 19.83
N ALA A 217 8.20 2.52 21.05
CA ALA A 217 6.98 1.81 21.40
C ALA A 217 5.72 2.67 21.17
N ILE A 218 5.76 3.96 21.54
CA ILE A 218 4.67 4.91 21.26
C ILE A 218 4.39 4.98 19.76
N THR A 219 5.43 5.04 18.90
CA THR A 219 5.23 5.06 17.46
C THR A 219 4.61 3.79 16.91
N LEU A 220 4.92 2.64 17.50
CA LEU A 220 4.35 1.34 17.10
C LEU A 220 2.88 1.19 17.51
N LEU A 221 2.45 1.82 18.60
CA LEU A 221 1.07 1.79 19.06
C LEU A 221 0.15 2.77 18.32
N ALA A 222 0.70 3.88 17.83
CA ALA A 222 -0.06 4.94 17.18
C ALA A 222 -0.93 4.47 15.99
N PRO A 223 -0.46 3.60 15.07
CA PRO A 223 -1.28 3.06 13.97
C PRO A 223 -2.50 2.28 14.46
N TYR A 224 -2.34 1.45 15.48
CA TYR A 224 -3.42 0.65 16.03
C TYR A 224 -4.47 1.53 16.72
N LEU A 225 -4.03 2.57 17.44
CA LEU A 225 -4.94 3.55 18.02
C LEU A 225 -5.74 4.29 16.94
N ALA A 226 -5.09 4.72 15.87
CA ALA A 226 -5.76 5.38 14.75
C ALA A 226 -6.77 4.45 14.06
N TRP A 227 -6.40 3.18 13.87
CA TRP A 227 -7.28 2.17 13.29
C TRP A 227 -8.52 1.91 14.14
N VAL A 228 -8.32 1.58 15.42
CA VAL A 228 -9.42 1.28 16.34
C VAL A 228 -10.39 2.46 16.48
N LEU A 229 -9.87 3.69 16.64
CA LEU A 229 -10.73 4.87 16.70
C LEU A 229 -11.49 5.09 15.39
N GLY A 230 -10.88 4.83 14.23
CA GLY A 230 -11.56 4.88 12.94
C GLY A 230 -12.70 3.89 12.84
N GLU A 231 -12.49 2.62 13.22
CA GLU A 231 -13.53 1.58 13.19
C GLU A 231 -14.66 1.86 14.18
N VAL A 232 -14.35 2.20 15.43
CA VAL A 232 -15.36 2.47 16.47
C VAL A 232 -16.26 3.67 16.12
N THR A 233 -15.71 4.66 15.43
CA THR A 233 -16.48 5.86 15.03
C THR A 233 -17.10 5.75 13.64
N HIS A 234 -17.00 4.59 12.98
CA HIS A 234 -17.43 4.38 11.59
C HIS A 234 -16.77 5.33 10.58
N ALA A 235 -15.61 5.89 10.94
CA ALA A 235 -14.76 6.67 10.04
C ALA A 235 -13.81 5.76 9.24
N SER A 236 -13.08 6.33 8.29
CA SER A 236 -12.10 5.56 7.53
C SER A 236 -10.84 5.29 8.37
N ALA A 237 -10.69 4.08 8.90
CA ALA A 237 -9.50 3.64 9.64
C ALA A 237 -8.22 3.74 8.78
N VAL A 238 -8.32 3.48 7.47
CA VAL A 238 -7.22 3.65 6.50
C VAL A 238 -6.75 5.10 6.47
N LEU A 239 -7.67 6.06 6.26
CA LEU A 239 -7.31 7.48 6.23
C LEU A 239 -6.85 8.00 7.59
N ALA A 240 -7.33 7.42 8.70
CA ALA A 240 -6.83 7.73 10.03
C ALA A 240 -5.36 7.34 10.19
N CYS A 241 -4.97 6.14 9.77
CA CYS A 241 -3.57 5.69 9.77
C CYS A 241 -2.70 6.56 8.85
N VAL A 242 -3.18 6.86 7.64
CA VAL A 242 -2.45 7.66 6.65
C VAL A 242 -2.24 9.10 7.14
N ALA A 243 -3.30 9.76 7.61
CA ALA A 243 -3.22 11.12 8.12
C ALA A 243 -2.33 11.21 9.39
N GLY A 244 -2.42 10.22 10.27
CA GLY A 244 -1.56 10.09 11.45
C GLY A 244 -0.09 9.94 11.09
N GLY A 245 0.22 9.04 10.15
CA GLY A 245 1.59 8.82 9.64
C GLY A 245 2.18 10.06 8.97
N LEU A 246 1.42 10.74 8.10
CA LEU A 246 1.83 11.99 7.47
C LEU A 246 2.06 13.12 8.49
N HIS A 247 1.18 13.24 9.50
CA HIS A 247 1.34 14.24 10.57
C HIS A 247 2.59 13.96 11.41
N LEU A 248 2.81 12.70 11.77
CA LEU A 248 3.99 12.28 12.52
C LEU A 248 5.27 12.56 11.73
N ARG A 249 5.30 12.28 10.43
CA ARG A 249 6.45 12.57 9.55
C ARG A 249 6.89 14.02 9.63
N GLN A 250 5.95 14.95 9.64
CA GLN A 250 6.25 16.39 9.66
C GLN A 250 6.86 16.86 10.98
N HIS A 251 6.55 16.20 12.09
CA HIS A 251 6.91 16.68 13.44
C HIS A 251 7.91 15.78 14.18
N PHE A 252 8.15 14.57 13.69
CA PHE A 252 8.96 13.56 14.36
C PHE A 252 10.41 14.02 14.60
N SER A 253 11.03 14.67 13.61
CA SER A 253 12.41 15.14 13.71
C SER A 253 12.63 16.20 14.77
N ALA A 254 11.57 16.97 15.12
CA ALA A 254 11.61 17.96 16.18
C ALA A 254 11.27 17.37 17.57
N ALA A 255 10.60 16.20 17.60
CA ALA A 255 10.14 15.57 18.84
C ALA A 255 11.15 14.59 19.46
N VAL A 256 12.07 14.04 18.66
CA VAL A 256 12.99 12.98 19.11
C VAL A 256 14.44 13.23 18.72
N ALA A 257 15.36 12.69 19.51
CA ALA A 257 16.80 12.80 19.28
C ALA A 257 17.24 12.07 17.97
N PRO A 258 18.37 12.48 17.35
CA PRO A 258 18.88 11.85 16.13
C PRO A 258 19.13 10.33 16.28
N VAL A 259 19.62 9.88 17.43
CA VAL A 259 19.86 8.47 17.73
C VAL A 259 18.55 7.69 17.74
N THR A 260 17.52 8.21 18.41
CA THR A 260 16.18 7.58 18.44
C THR A 260 15.59 7.46 17.02
N ARG A 261 15.82 8.46 16.16
CA ARG A 261 15.34 8.40 14.75
C ARG A 261 15.97 7.25 13.96
N LEU A 262 17.27 7.00 14.15
CA LEU A 262 17.96 5.88 13.50
C LEU A 262 17.46 4.54 14.03
N GLN A 263 17.32 4.41 15.35
CA GLN A 263 16.80 3.20 15.99
C GLN A 263 15.34 2.93 15.57
N ALA A 264 14.47 3.94 15.61
CA ALA A 264 13.09 3.83 15.17
C ALA A 264 12.99 3.36 13.71
N ARG A 265 13.82 3.93 12.82
CA ARG A 265 13.86 3.51 11.42
C ARG A 265 14.24 2.03 11.29
N ALA A 266 15.27 1.56 11.98
CA ALA A 266 15.68 0.17 11.93
C ALA A 266 14.58 -0.79 12.44
N VAL A 267 13.88 -0.42 13.52
CA VAL A 267 12.77 -1.20 14.08
C VAL A 267 11.59 -1.24 13.09
N TRP A 268 11.22 -0.09 12.50
CA TRP A 268 10.15 -0.02 11.53
C TRP A 268 10.48 -0.77 10.23
N ASP A 269 11.69 -0.65 9.71
CA ASP A 269 12.12 -1.38 8.50
C ASP A 269 12.06 -2.90 8.74
N LEU A 270 12.49 -3.38 9.92
CA LEU A 270 12.40 -4.79 10.31
C LEU A 270 10.94 -5.24 10.45
N LEU A 271 10.10 -4.47 11.14
CA LEU A 271 8.68 -4.80 11.33
C LEU A 271 7.96 -4.92 9.98
N ILE A 272 8.11 -3.93 9.11
CA ILE A 272 7.47 -3.93 7.78
C ILE A 272 7.99 -5.09 6.91
N PHE A 273 9.29 -5.40 6.99
CA PHE A 273 9.86 -6.56 6.31
C PHE A 273 9.19 -7.88 6.78
N ILE A 274 9.04 -8.08 8.08
CA ILE A 274 8.42 -9.27 8.65
C ILE A 274 6.94 -9.33 8.27
N LEU A 275 6.18 -8.25 8.45
CA LEU A 275 4.76 -8.19 8.12
C LEU A 275 4.51 -8.47 6.63
N ASN A 276 5.24 -7.82 5.73
CA ASN A 276 5.14 -8.08 4.30
C ASN A 276 5.55 -9.52 3.96
N GLY A 277 6.59 -10.04 4.61
CA GLY A 277 7.03 -11.43 4.42
C GLY A 277 5.92 -12.42 4.74
N PHE A 278 5.33 -12.29 5.93
CA PHE A 278 4.24 -13.16 6.35
C PHE A 278 3.01 -13.04 5.47
N ILE A 279 2.57 -11.82 5.13
CA ILE A 279 1.33 -11.66 4.38
C ILE A 279 1.44 -12.25 2.97
N PHE A 280 2.58 -12.07 2.27
CA PHE A 280 2.73 -12.61 0.93
C PHE A 280 2.83 -14.15 0.90
N ILE A 281 3.50 -14.77 1.88
CA ILE A 281 3.51 -16.24 1.96
C ILE A 281 2.14 -16.79 2.35
N LEU A 282 1.40 -16.11 3.24
CA LEU A 282 0.05 -16.47 3.62
C LEU A 282 -0.94 -16.32 2.46
N ILE A 283 -0.78 -15.30 1.59
CA ILE A 283 -1.54 -15.19 0.33
C ILE A 283 -1.34 -16.46 -0.50
N GLY A 284 -0.11 -16.90 -0.68
CA GLY A 284 0.17 -18.11 -1.45
C GLY A 284 -0.47 -19.37 -0.86
N LEU A 285 -0.42 -19.54 0.46
CA LEU A 285 -0.98 -20.68 1.19
C LEU A 285 -2.51 -20.80 1.04
N GLN A 286 -3.22 -19.69 0.79
CA GLN A 286 -4.69 -19.73 0.67
C GLN A 286 -5.20 -20.55 -0.53
N LEU A 287 -4.40 -20.77 -1.57
CA LEU A 287 -4.86 -21.52 -2.76
C LEU A 287 -5.29 -22.95 -2.41
N GLY A 288 -4.59 -23.63 -1.50
CA GLY A 288 -4.94 -24.98 -1.07
C GLY A 288 -6.35 -25.05 -0.48
N THR A 289 -6.67 -24.13 0.42
CA THR A 289 -7.98 -24.01 1.08
C THR A 289 -9.08 -23.63 0.09
N LEU A 290 -8.81 -22.66 -0.80
CA LEU A 290 -9.76 -22.21 -1.81
C LEU A 290 -10.08 -23.32 -2.84
N ARG A 291 -9.07 -24.08 -3.26
CA ARG A 291 -9.27 -25.21 -4.18
C ARG A 291 -10.16 -26.30 -3.57
N ALA A 292 -9.98 -26.59 -2.29
CA ALA A 292 -10.80 -27.58 -1.60
C ALA A 292 -12.27 -27.15 -1.43
N ALA A 293 -12.55 -25.85 -1.38
CA ALA A 293 -13.89 -25.30 -1.21
C ALA A 293 -14.71 -25.27 -2.51
N ILE A 294 -14.09 -25.51 -3.69
CA ILE A 294 -14.76 -25.39 -4.99
C ILE A 294 -14.83 -26.75 -5.70
N PRO A 295 -16.01 -27.12 -6.27
CA PRO A 295 -16.16 -28.32 -7.07
C PRO A 295 -15.16 -28.36 -8.24
N ALA A 296 -14.50 -29.51 -8.44
CA ALA A 296 -13.42 -29.66 -9.42
C ALA A 296 -13.84 -29.27 -10.86
N GLY A 297 -15.09 -29.53 -11.25
CA GLY A 297 -15.61 -29.16 -12.58
C GLY A 297 -15.79 -27.67 -12.84
N ARG A 298 -15.84 -26.83 -11.79
CA ARG A 298 -16.01 -25.36 -11.90
C ARG A 298 -14.70 -24.57 -11.77
N PHE A 299 -13.64 -25.23 -11.31
CA PHE A 299 -12.37 -24.54 -11.04
C PHE A 299 -11.77 -23.91 -12.32
N GLY A 300 -11.78 -24.63 -13.45
CA GLY A 300 -11.24 -24.11 -14.72
C GLY A 300 -12.00 -22.89 -15.25
N SER A 301 -13.33 -22.90 -15.19
CA SER A 301 -14.16 -21.76 -15.61
C SER A 301 -13.95 -20.53 -14.73
N LEU A 302 -13.75 -20.73 -13.42
CA LEU A 302 -13.46 -19.64 -12.50
C LEU A 302 -12.04 -19.08 -12.69
N MET A 303 -11.07 -19.89 -13.06
CA MET A 303 -9.74 -19.40 -13.45
C MET A 303 -9.79 -18.56 -14.73
N LEU A 304 -10.61 -18.95 -15.72
CA LEU A 304 -10.85 -18.13 -16.91
C LEU A 304 -11.56 -16.81 -16.57
N ALA A 305 -12.54 -16.83 -15.67
CA ALA A 305 -13.16 -15.60 -15.16
C ALA A 305 -12.13 -14.71 -14.44
N GLY A 306 -11.27 -15.30 -13.61
CA GLY A 306 -10.16 -14.60 -12.97
C GLY A 306 -9.19 -13.98 -13.97
N ALA A 307 -8.86 -14.67 -15.05
CA ALA A 307 -8.04 -14.15 -16.15
C ALA A 307 -8.72 -12.99 -16.87
N ALA A 308 -10.02 -13.08 -17.17
CA ALA A 308 -10.79 -12.01 -17.80
C ALA A 308 -10.86 -10.76 -16.89
N VAL A 309 -11.10 -10.93 -15.60
CA VAL A 309 -11.12 -9.84 -14.62
C VAL A 309 -9.72 -9.22 -14.49
N SER A 310 -8.66 -10.02 -14.46
CA SER A 310 -7.27 -9.54 -14.41
C SER A 310 -6.93 -8.70 -15.63
N LEU A 311 -7.27 -9.22 -16.82
CA LEU A 311 -7.06 -8.50 -18.08
C LEU A 311 -7.83 -7.18 -18.10
N THR A 312 -9.09 -7.18 -17.64
CA THR A 312 -9.90 -5.96 -17.53
C THR A 312 -9.24 -4.93 -16.65
N ALA A 313 -8.80 -5.33 -15.46
CA ALA A 313 -8.13 -4.42 -14.52
C ALA A 313 -6.83 -3.84 -15.08
N ILE A 314 -6.05 -4.64 -15.83
CA ILE A 314 -4.82 -4.18 -16.50
C ILE A 314 -5.16 -3.21 -17.64
N VAL A 315 -6.11 -3.55 -18.50
CA VAL A 315 -6.50 -2.73 -19.67
C VAL A 315 -7.09 -1.39 -19.24
N VAL A 316 -7.98 -1.40 -18.23
CA VAL A 316 -8.56 -0.15 -17.70
C VAL A 316 -7.46 0.75 -17.16
N ARG A 317 -6.48 0.23 -16.44
CA ARG A 317 -5.36 1.02 -15.93
C ARG A 317 -4.48 1.58 -17.05
N LEU A 318 -4.17 0.75 -18.07
CA LEU A 318 -3.38 1.16 -19.24
C LEU A 318 -4.09 2.25 -20.06
N ALA A 319 -5.42 2.27 -20.09
CA ALA A 319 -6.19 3.29 -20.74
C ALA A 319 -6.36 4.56 -19.87
N TRP A 320 -6.63 4.38 -18.57
CA TRP A 320 -6.93 5.47 -17.64
C TRP A 320 -5.74 6.35 -17.34
N VAL A 321 -4.56 5.77 -17.09
CA VAL A 321 -3.38 6.54 -16.66
C VAL A 321 -2.94 7.56 -17.72
N PRO A 322 -2.81 7.22 -19.02
CA PRO A 322 -2.55 8.20 -20.07
C PRO A 322 -3.67 9.24 -20.19
N ALA A 323 -4.93 8.83 -20.08
CA ALA A 323 -6.08 9.75 -20.14
C ALA A 323 -6.04 10.73 -18.94
N ALA A 324 -5.82 10.26 -17.74
CA ALA A 324 -5.67 11.09 -16.53
C ALA A 324 -4.47 12.06 -16.60
N ALA A 325 -3.41 11.67 -17.31
CA ALA A 325 -2.30 12.55 -17.59
C ALA A 325 -2.64 13.60 -18.66
N ALA A 326 -3.31 13.22 -19.74
CA ALA A 326 -3.55 14.09 -20.89
C ALA A 326 -4.75 15.03 -20.71
N LEU A 327 -5.93 14.51 -20.31
CA LEU A 327 -7.18 15.26 -20.26
C LEU A 327 -7.12 16.59 -19.50
N PRO A 328 -6.61 16.65 -18.26
CA PRO A 328 -6.54 17.92 -17.53
C PRO A 328 -5.66 18.97 -18.21
N ARG A 329 -4.60 18.52 -18.92
CA ARG A 329 -3.67 19.39 -19.63
C ARG A 329 -4.24 19.88 -20.98
N LEU A 330 -5.10 19.09 -21.62
CA LEU A 330 -5.84 19.50 -22.81
C LEU A 330 -6.93 20.51 -22.47
N MET A 331 -7.61 20.31 -21.34
CA MET A 331 -8.74 21.16 -20.90
C MET A 331 -8.28 22.49 -20.28
N SER A 332 -7.06 22.60 -19.77
CA SER A 332 -6.59 23.80 -19.05
C SER A 332 -5.16 24.19 -19.44
N ALA A 333 -5.04 25.36 -20.07
CA ALA A 333 -3.74 25.99 -20.40
C ALA A 333 -2.92 26.29 -19.13
N ALA A 334 -3.57 26.67 -18.04
CA ALA A 334 -2.91 26.95 -16.75
C ALA A 334 -2.28 25.68 -16.17
N ILE A 335 -2.94 24.54 -16.27
CA ILE A 335 -2.39 23.24 -15.84
C ILE A 335 -1.18 22.88 -16.72
N ARG A 336 -1.32 23.02 -18.04
CA ARG A 336 -0.25 22.71 -18.99
C ARG A 336 1.01 23.55 -18.76
N ALA A 337 0.85 24.81 -18.40
CA ALA A 337 1.98 25.70 -18.10
C ALA A 337 2.69 25.36 -16.78
N ARG A 338 1.92 24.97 -15.75
CA ARG A 338 2.48 24.65 -14.42
C ARG A 338 3.03 23.23 -14.28
N ASP A 339 2.43 22.32 -15.02
CA ASP A 339 2.74 20.88 -14.95
C ASP A 339 2.74 20.31 -16.38
N PRO A 340 3.88 20.41 -17.10
CA PRO A 340 4.00 19.90 -18.47
C PRO A 340 3.78 18.40 -18.54
N MET A 341 3.52 17.90 -19.76
CA MET A 341 3.27 16.47 -19.99
C MET A 341 4.49 15.65 -19.57
N PRO A 342 4.33 14.65 -18.70
CA PRO A 342 5.44 13.76 -18.34
C PRO A 342 5.89 12.93 -19.55
N PRO A 343 7.14 12.46 -19.59
CA PRO A 343 7.62 11.53 -20.60
C PRO A 343 6.72 10.29 -20.68
N TRP A 344 6.53 9.77 -21.89
CA TRP A 344 5.68 8.59 -22.11
C TRP A 344 6.14 7.37 -21.29
N SER A 345 7.46 7.21 -21.11
CA SER A 345 8.05 6.15 -20.28
C SER A 345 7.57 6.20 -18.82
N HIS A 346 7.44 7.39 -18.23
CA HIS A 346 6.90 7.57 -16.87
C HIS A 346 5.42 7.21 -16.79
N ILE A 347 4.63 7.64 -17.79
CA ILE A 347 3.21 7.31 -17.89
C ILE A 347 3.02 5.81 -18.02
N PHE A 348 3.79 5.17 -18.90
CA PHE A 348 3.68 3.73 -19.14
C PHE A 348 4.08 2.91 -17.88
N VAL A 349 5.18 3.26 -17.20
CA VAL A 349 5.57 2.57 -15.95
C VAL A 349 4.48 2.73 -14.89
N THR A 350 3.92 3.94 -14.71
CA THR A 350 2.81 4.17 -13.78
C THR A 350 1.59 3.33 -14.15
N ALA A 351 1.27 3.23 -15.45
CA ALA A 351 0.15 2.45 -15.96
C ALA A 351 0.36 0.94 -15.79
N TRP A 352 1.59 0.45 -16.03
CA TRP A 352 1.91 -0.97 -15.91
C TRP A 352 1.95 -1.43 -14.45
N THR A 353 2.29 -0.55 -13.52
CA THR A 353 2.46 -0.85 -12.09
C THR A 353 1.11 -0.90 -11.38
N GLY A 354 0.36 -1.96 -11.63
CA GLY A 354 -0.99 -2.15 -11.08
C GLY A 354 -1.18 -3.48 -10.36
N MET A 355 -0.13 -3.98 -9.69
CA MET A 355 -0.18 -5.23 -8.93
C MET A 355 -1.19 -5.13 -7.78
N ARG A 356 -1.94 -6.20 -7.51
CA ARG A 356 -2.87 -6.32 -6.39
C ARG A 356 -2.19 -7.07 -5.25
N GLY A 357 -2.61 -6.78 -4.01
CA GLY A 357 -1.93 -7.32 -2.85
C GLY A 357 -2.84 -7.59 -1.66
N ILE A 358 -2.39 -7.11 -0.51
CA ILE A 358 -2.90 -7.44 0.82
C ILE A 358 -4.37 -7.04 0.98
N VAL A 359 -4.72 -5.79 0.63
CA VAL A 359 -6.07 -5.23 0.82
C VAL A 359 -7.09 -5.98 -0.02
N THR A 360 -6.74 -6.37 -1.26
CA THR A 360 -7.58 -7.18 -2.13
C THR A 360 -7.93 -8.53 -1.48
N LEU A 361 -6.94 -9.24 -0.91
CA LEU A 361 -7.22 -10.51 -0.23
C LEU A 361 -8.03 -10.32 1.04
N ALA A 362 -7.66 -9.33 1.88
CA ALA A 362 -8.36 -9.03 3.11
C ALA A 362 -9.85 -8.72 2.86
N ALA A 363 -10.13 -7.86 1.89
CA ALA A 363 -11.50 -7.51 1.50
C ALA A 363 -12.28 -8.71 0.95
N ALA A 364 -11.63 -9.59 0.15
CA ALA A 364 -12.26 -10.80 -0.35
C ALA A 364 -12.62 -11.79 0.79
N LEU A 365 -11.71 -12.00 1.73
CA LEU A 365 -11.95 -12.89 2.88
C LEU A 365 -12.99 -12.32 3.85
N ALA A 366 -13.10 -10.98 3.94
CA ALA A 366 -14.07 -10.27 4.78
C ALA A 366 -15.51 -10.30 4.24
N LEU A 367 -15.77 -10.94 3.10
CA LEU A 367 -17.12 -11.14 2.59
C LEU A 367 -17.97 -11.87 3.64
N PRO A 368 -19.20 -11.38 3.94
CA PRO A 368 -20.09 -12.02 4.88
C PRO A 368 -20.33 -13.49 4.52
N VAL A 369 -20.51 -14.33 5.52
CA VAL A 369 -20.89 -15.74 5.31
C VAL A 369 -22.35 -15.86 4.92
N THR A 370 -23.21 -15.02 5.53
CA THR A 370 -24.65 -14.99 5.32
C THR A 370 -25.13 -13.59 5.00
N THR A 371 -26.26 -13.51 4.30
CA THR A 371 -27.02 -12.27 4.07
C THR A 371 -27.86 -11.90 5.28
N GLY A 372 -28.49 -10.73 5.28
CA GLY A 372 -29.39 -10.30 6.35
C GLY A 372 -30.64 -11.19 6.53
N SER A 373 -31.03 -11.98 5.50
CA SER A 373 -32.08 -12.99 5.54
C SER A 373 -31.62 -14.35 6.08
N GLY A 374 -30.34 -14.50 6.47
CA GLY A 374 -29.75 -15.77 6.94
C GLY A 374 -29.35 -16.75 5.82
N THR A 375 -29.57 -16.41 4.56
CA THR A 375 -29.11 -17.23 3.43
C THR A 375 -27.61 -17.07 3.19
N PRO A 376 -26.90 -18.06 2.64
CA PRO A 376 -25.48 -17.92 2.28
C PRO A 376 -25.26 -16.73 1.34
N PHE A 377 -24.14 -16.00 1.53
CA PHE A 377 -23.79 -14.88 0.64
C PHE A 377 -23.55 -15.41 -0.79
N PRO A 378 -24.25 -14.85 -1.80
CA PRO A 378 -24.19 -15.35 -3.17
C PRO A 378 -22.77 -15.29 -3.74
N PHE A 379 -22.33 -16.36 -4.41
CA PHE A 379 -21.03 -16.44 -5.08
C PHE A 379 -19.81 -16.17 -4.18
N ARG A 380 -19.92 -16.27 -2.85
CA ARG A 380 -18.83 -15.92 -1.93
C ARG A 380 -17.51 -16.63 -2.27
N ALA A 381 -17.54 -17.95 -2.44
CA ALA A 381 -16.35 -18.74 -2.72
C ALA A 381 -15.73 -18.40 -4.09
N GLU A 382 -16.58 -18.17 -5.09
CA GLU A 382 -16.17 -17.78 -6.44
C GLU A 382 -15.51 -16.39 -6.44
N LEU A 383 -16.10 -15.42 -5.75
CA LEU A 383 -15.54 -14.06 -5.63
C LEU A 383 -14.17 -14.08 -4.95
N ILE A 384 -14.00 -14.87 -3.88
CA ILE A 384 -12.71 -15.03 -3.20
C ILE A 384 -11.68 -15.65 -4.14
N LEU A 385 -12.03 -16.74 -4.86
CA LEU A 385 -11.12 -17.40 -5.78
C LEU A 385 -10.71 -16.49 -6.94
N ILE A 386 -11.67 -15.76 -7.53
CA ILE A 386 -11.39 -14.81 -8.62
C ILE A 386 -10.47 -13.68 -8.12
N SER A 387 -10.72 -13.13 -6.93
CA SER A 387 -9.86 -12.11 -6.32
C SER A 387 -8.43 -12.63 -6.11
N PHE A 388 -8.29 -13.87 -5.63
CA PHE A 388 -7.00 -14.53 -5.50
C PHE A 388 -6.31 -14.72 -6.85
N ALA A 389 -7.05 -15.17 -7.89
CA ALA A 389 -6.52 -15.31 -9.23
C ALA A 389 -6.01 -13.98 -9.80
N VAL A 390 -6.72 -12.87 -9.53
CA VAL A 390 -6.30 -11.52 -9.93
C VAL A 390 -5.02 -11.09 -9.20
N ILE A 391 -4.92 -11.34 -7.90
CA ILE A 391 -3.69 -11.07 -7.14
C ILE A 391 -2.52 -11.83 -7.77
N LEU A 392 -2.66 -13.13 -7.96
CA LEU A 392 -1.61 -13.97 -8.50
C LEU A 392 -1.20 -13.56 -9.91
N ALA A 393 -2.19 -13.35 -10.80
CA ALA A 393 -1.93 -12.95 -12.19
C ALA A 393 -1.21 -11.59 -12.26
N THR A 394 -1.66 -10.60 -11.49
CA THR A 394 -1.05 -9.26 -11.52
C THR A 394 0.32 -9.24 -10.84
N LEU A 395 0.51 -9.91 -9.71
CA LEU A 395 1.81 -10.01 -9.05
C LEU A 395 2.84 -10.71 -9.93
N VAL A 396 2.47 -11.86 -10.52
CA VAL A 396 3.41 -12.64 -11.34
C VAL A 396 3.66 -11.95 -12.68
N LEU A 397 2.61 -11.62 -13.43
CA LEU A 397 2.76 -11.05 -14.78
C LEU A 397 3.40 -9.65 -14.73
N GLN A 398 2.81 -8.71 -13.98
CA GLN A 398 3.29 -7.33 -13.94
C GLN A 398 4.58 -7.24 -13.13
N GLY A 399 4.70 -7.99 -12.03
CA GLY A 399 5.88 -7.93 -11.20
C GLY A 399 7.14 -8.51 -11.86
N LEU A 400 7.06 -9.65 -12.57
CA LEU A 400 8.20 -10.23 -13.28
C LEU A 400 8.56 -9.41 -14.54
N SER A 401 7.56 -8.87 -15.24
CA SER A 401 7.79 -8.06 -16.45
C SER A 401 8.26 -6.64 -16.15
N LEU A 402 8.05 -6.11 -14.95
CA LEU A 402 8.38 -4.72 -14.61
C LEU A 402 9.88 -4.43 -14.73
N THR A 403 10.74 -5.32 -14.25
CA THR A 403 12.21 -5.15 -14.34
C THR A 403 12.71 -5.06 -15.79
N PRO A 404 12.38 -6.00 -16.71
CA PRO A 404 12.80 -5.87 -18.11
C PRO A 404 12.17 -4.66 -18.80
N ILE A 405 10.93 -4.30 -18.50
CA ILE A 405 10.26 -3.10 -19.05
C ILE A 405 11.01 -1.83 -18.64
N ILE A 406 11.33 -1.65 -17.37
CA ILE A 406 12.07 -0.47 -16.88
C ILE A 406 13.44 -0.37 -17.56
N ARG A 407 14.14 -1.49 -17.73
CA ARG A 407 15.43 -1.52 -18.44
C ARG A 407 15.30 -1.15 -19.92
N ALA A 408 14.25 -1.65 -20.59
CA ALA A 408 13.99 -1.36 -22.00
C ALA A 408 13.58 0.10 -22.24
N LEU A 409 12.91 0.73 -21.29
CA LEU A 409 12.48 2.13 -21.37
C LEU A 409 13.60 3.14 -21.10
N HIS A 410 14.81 2.69 -20.72
CA HIS A 410 15.97 3.54 -20.47
C HIS A 410 15.62 4.78 -19.65
N LEU A 411 14.92 4.60 -18.54
CA LEU A 411 14.50 5.72 -17.68
C LEU A 411 15.74 6.52 -17.25
N GLU A 412 15.69 7.83 -17.49
CA GLU A 412 16.75 8.73 -17.04
C GLU A 412 16.83 8.69 -15.51
N LYS A 413 18.05 8.53 -14.99
CA LYS A 413 18.28 8.61 -13.55
C LYS A 413 17.93 10.02 -13.09
N ASP A 414 17.05 10.10 -12.11
CA ASP A 414 16.72 11.36 -11.45
C ASP A 414 17.92 11.80 -10.59
N ARG A 415 18.78 12.61 -11.18
CA ARG A 415 19.95 13.20 -10.49
C ARG A 415 19.55 14.39 -9.62
N GLY A 416 18.27 14.78 -9.61
CA GLY A 416 17.79 15.93 -8.83
C GLY A 416 18.06 15.78 -7.35
N LEU A 417 17.76 14.61 -6.79
CA LEU A 417 17.99 14.33 -5.37
C LEU A 417 19.48 14.34 -4.98
N GLU A 418 20.34 13.69 -5.78
CA GLU A 418 21.79 13.67 -5.55
C GLU A 418 22.36 15.10 -5.58
N ARG A 419 21.86 15.93 -6.50
CA ARG A 419 22.26 17.32 -6.63
C ARG A 419 21.72 18.19 -5.47
N GLU A 420 20.47 18.01 -5.06
CA GLU A 420 19.90 18.68 -3.88
C GLU A 420 20.65 18.30 -2.60
N GLU A 421 20.96 17.00 -2.43
CA GLU A 421 21.71 16.52 -1.26
C GLU A 421 23.14 17.07 -1.25
N MET A 422 23.82 17.10 -2.39
CA MET A 422 25.15 17.69 -2.51
C MET A 422 25.13 19.19 -2.18
N LEU A 423 24.16 19.94 -2.71
CA LEU A 423 23.99 21.36 -2.40
C LEU A 423 23.62 21.61 -0.93
N ALA A 424 22.81 20.73 -0.33
CA ALA A 424 22.47 20.84 1.09
C ALA A 424 23.70 20.57 1.98
N ARG A 425 24.50 19.56 1.65
CA ARG A 425 25.76 19.25 2.35
C ARG A 425 26.77 20.39 2.22
N GLU A 426 26.92 20.96 1.04
CA GLU A 426 27.80 22.11 0.78
C GLU A 426 27.36 23.32 1.60
N ARG A 427 26.07 23.66 1.61
CA ARG A 427 25.54 24.77 2.41
C ARG A 427 25.68 24.53 3.91
N ALA A 428 25.44 23.30 4.37
CA ALA A 428 25.63 22.95 5.78
C ALA A 428 27.09 23.06 6.20
N ALA A 429 28.02 22.57 5.38
CA ALA A 429 29.46 22.70 5.63
C ALA A 429 29.91 24.17 5.63
N SER A 430 29.44 24.96 4.66
CA SER A 430 29.75 26.40 4.60
C SER A 430 29.20 27.16 5.80
N ALA A 431 27.98 26.85 6.25
CA ALA A 431 27.39 27.44 7.45
C ALA A 431 28.13 27.05 8.74
N ALA A 432 28.59 25.78 8.82
CA ALA A 432 29.41 25.29 9.94
C ALA A 432 30.76 25.99 9.99
N LEU A 433 31.44 26.15 8.84
CA LEU A 433 32.71 26.87 8.75
C LEU A 433 32.53 28.35 9.13
N GLY A 434 31.48 29.01 8.62
CA GLY A 434 31.19 30.41 8.99
C GLY A 434 30.88 30.58 10.48
N ARG A 435 30.25 29.56 11.11
CA ARG A 435 30.02 29.58 12.57
C ARG A 435 31.32 29.37 13.35
N LEU A 436 32.20 28.50 12.88
CA LEU A 436 33.54 28.28 13.48
C LEU A 436 34.40 29.54 13.40
N ASP A 437 34.36 30.27 12.27
CA ASP A 437 35.08 31.53 12.11
C ASP A 437 34.55 32.63 13.07
N GLY A 438 33.24 32.64 13.33
CA GLY A 438 32.62 33.55 14.32
C GLY A 438 32.95 33.22 15.79
N LEU A 439 33.24 31.96 16.11
CA LEU A 439 33.60 31.51 17.46
C LEU A 439 35.05 31.77 17.82
N THR A 440 35.95 31.93 16.84
CA THR A 440 37.36 32.26 17.04
C THR A 440 37.58 33.65 17.58
N GLY A 441 36.55 34.54 17.60
CA GLY A 441 36.63 35.92 18.09
C GLY A 441 36.08 36.19 19.49
N GLU A 442 35.22 35.31 20.03
CA GLU A 442 34.44 35.64 21.26
C GLU A 442 34.59 34.62 22.42
N ASP A 443 34.93 33.35 22.15
CA ASP A 443 35.06 32.35 23.21
C ASP A 443 36.30 31.46 22.98
N ALA A 444 37.08 31.27 24.02
CA ALA A 444 38.36 30.60 24.09
C ALA A 444 38.33 29.09 23.65
N LEU A 445 37.84 28.79 22.48
CA LEU A 445 38.23 27.56 21.80
C LEU A 445 39.67 27.73 21.33
N ARG A 446 40.59 26.94 21.92
CA ARG A 446 41.98 26.94 21.47
C ARG A 446 42.03 26.71 19.94
N VAL A 447 42.81 27.55 19.24
CA VAL A 447 42.99 27.50 17.78
C VAL A 447 43.18 26.05 17.26
N GLU A 448 43.84 25.21 18.05
CA GLU A 448 44.05 23.79 17.82
C GLU A 448 42.74 22.93 17.71
N HIS A 449 41.68 23.29 18.41
CA HIS A 449 40.40 22.59 18.32
C HIS A 449 39.61 23.02 17.09
N VAL A 450 39.72 24.29 16.68
CA VAL A 450 39.08 24.82 15.47
C VAL A 450 39.70 24.23 14.22
N GLU A 451 41.03 24.08 14.18
CA GLU A 451 41.70 23.45 13.05
C GLU A 451 41.34 21.97 12.88
N ARG A 452 41.18 21.21 13.98
CA ARG A 452 40.72 19.80 13.92
C ARG A 452 39.26 19.65 13.45
N LEU A 453 38.42 20.67 13.60
CA LEU A 453 37.04 20.68 13.13
C LEU A 453 36.89 21.15 11.69
N ARG A 454 37.95 21.72 11.09
CA ARG A 454 37.98 22.15 9.67
C ARG A 454 38.30 21.02 8.69
N ILE A 455 38.84 19.89 9.16
CA ILE A 455 39.13 18.70 8.38
C ILE A 455 37.88 17.81 8.24
#